data_3e5de80690f66f9b9e9dfda479d54a3a
#
_entry.id   3e5de80690f66f9b9e9dfda479d54a3a
#
_cell.length_a   1.000
_cell.length_b   1.000
_cell.length_c   1.000
_cell.angle_alpha   90.00
_cell.angle_beta   90.00
_cell.angle_gamma   90.00
#
_symmetry.space_group_name_H-M   'P 1'
#
loop_
_entity.id
_entity.type
_entity.pdbx_description
1 polymer ?
#
loop_
_entity_poly.entity_id
_entity_poly.type
_entity_poly.pdbx_seq_one_letter_code
_entity_poly.pdbx_strand_id
1 'polypeptide(L)'
;MRVLNCRTTDPQPVTRNPEHESMSEIFIGDYVNEAKKALKNQVLQGALADLQQRFGRGTAKAYRELPEGPDLRLKAHEIRAKTIENLDDVLETLAANVRKNDGHVFFAHDSQAAVEYCLATARKHNVRLAVKGKSMVSEEIGLNTALLENGIDVAETDLGEYIIQLAGERPSHIIAPAIHKTREDIGRLFTDKIAISYTDDPPRLTRAARKSLREKFLAADMGFSGCNIACAETGHIVTVSNEGNIRMSTTMPRVHVAVMGMERVAARLEDHDILLRLLCRATAAQNLGTYVSYIGGPRYTNQVDGPDEFHLVILDNGRSRILADQAFREMLYCIRCAACLNICPVYGKIGGHSYGHPYSGPVGAVVLPLLAGINAAEDLCQGETLCGACQDACPVNIDLPRMLLALRAKLADGDPEWGVKRVSPAEKAVFTLWSWIIRSRPAYEFCLRAASWGQKILPINNGMISRLPPPVSGWTDSRDIQPLAGESFMSRWKKGL
;
A
#
# COMPACT_ATOMS: atom_id res chain seq x y z
N MET A 1 1.18 7.80 28.82
CA MET A 1 1.81 6.86 27.86
C MET A 1 2.74 5.95 28.65
N ARG A 2 2.27 4.76 29.06
CA ARG A 2 3.13 3.76 29.72
C ARG A 2 3.84 2.99 28.62
N VAL A 3 5.16 3.09 28.60
CA VAL A 3 6.02 2.26 27.76
C VAL A 3 5.81 0.81 28.19
N LEU A 4 5.40 -0.06 27.30
CA LEU A 4 5.26 -1.48 27.53
C LEU A 4 6.62 -2.09 27.94
N ASN A 5 6.87 -2.15 29.25
CA ASN A 5 7.97 -2.93 29.83
C ASN A 5 7.55 -4.40 29.91
N CYS A 6 7.64 -5.11 28.79
CA CYS A 6 7.55 -6.55 28.77
C CYS A 6 8.91 -7.12 29.22
N ARG A 7 9.01 -7.59 30.45
CA ARG A 7 10.17 -8.38 30.89
C ARG A 7 10.13 -9.74 30.18
N THR A 8 10.86 -9.81 29.08
CA THR A 8 11.28 -11.07 28.47
C THR A 8 12.55 -11.53 29.17
N THR A 9 12.67 -12.82 29.44
CA THR A 9 13.91 -13.47 29.86
C THR A 9 14.99 -13.15 28.84
N ASP A 10 16.00 -12.39 29.29
CA ASP A 10 17.07 -11.79 28.50
C ASP A 10 17.84 -12.78 27.61
N PRO A 11 17.99 -12.53 26.33
CA PRO A 11 19.23 -12.80 25.63
C PRO A 11 20.16 -11.59 25.75
N GLN A 12 21.43 -11.83 26.06
CA GLN A 12 22.51 -10.86 26.24
C GLN A 12 22.54 -9.79 25.12
N PRO A 13 22.94 -8.53 25.41
CA PRO A 13 22.99 -7.49 24.39
C PRO A 13 24.07 -7.80 23.36
N VAL A 14 23.63 -7.97 22.10
CA VAL A 14 24.51 -8.05 20.94
C VAL A 14 25.12 -6.67 20.71
N THR A 15 26.44 -6.57 20.86
CA THR A 15 27.22 -5.37 20.55
C THR A 15 27.01 -4.97 19.08
N ARG A 16 26.54 -3.77 18.84
CA ARG A 16 26.38 -3.18 17.51
C ARG A 16 27.73 -3.14 16.79
N ASN A 17 27.81 -3.79 15.65
CA ASN A 17 28.88 -3.59 14.68
C ASN A 17 28.47 -2.44 13.73
N PRO A 18 29.21 -1.32 13.64
CA PRO A 18 28.79 -0.12 12.91
C PRO A 18 28.90 -0.21 11.39
N GLU A 19 29.23 -1.37 10.80
CA GLU A 19 29.46 -1.55 9.35
C GLU A 19 28.31 -2.24 8.61
N HIS A 20 27.19 -2.57 9.23
CA HIS A 20 25.99 -2.99 8.53
C HIS A 20 25.08 -1.79 8.29
N GLU A 21 25.21 -1.16 7.12
CA GLU A 21 24.18 -0.31 6.54
C GLU A 21 22.85 -1.08 6.58
N SER A 22 21.82 -0.46 7.18
CA SER A 22 20.54 -1.10 7.49
C SER A 22 19.86 -1.62 6.23
N MET A 23 19.72 -2.95 6.08
CA MET A 23 18.96 -3.61 5.01
C MET A 23 17.44 -3.34 5.04
N SER A 24 16.96 -2.38 5.83
CA SER A 24 15.53 -2.08 6.05
C SER A 24 15.13 -0.66 5.67
N GLU A 25 15.86 0.03 4.80
CA GLU A 25 15.35 1.28 4.24
C GLU A 25 14.25 0.95 3.23
N ILE A 26 13.03 1.38 3.55
CA ILE A 26 11.92 1.38 2.60
C ILE A 26 12.36 2.19 1.39
N PHE A 27 12.66 1.50 0.29
CA PHE A 27 13.16 2.13 -0.94
C PHE A 27 11.99 2.84 -1.63
N ILE A 28 12.08 4.16 -1.73
CA ILE A 28 11.20 4.98 -2.56
C ILE A 28 11.92 5.19 -3.88
N GLY A 29 11.40 4.58 -4.95
CA GLY A 29 11.98 4.70 -6.29
C GLY A 29 11.93 6.15 -6.83
N ASP A 30 12.53 6.38 -7.98
CA ASP A 30 12.41 7.64 -8.72
C ASP A 30 11.00 7.78 -9.31
N TYR A 31 10.07 8.28 -8.49
CA TYR A 31 8.66 8.44 -8.83
C TYR A 31 8.45 9.16 -10.17
N VAL A 32 9.15 10.25 -10.39
CA VAL A 32 8.96 11.10 -11.58
C VAL A 32 9.39 10.37 -12.85
N ASN A 33 10.55 9.72 -12.85
CA ASN A 33 11.05 9.00 -14.03
C ASN A 33 10.25 7.72 -14.29
N GLU A 34 9.87 6.99 -13.26
CA GLU A 34 9.03 5.80 -13.41
C GLU A 34 7.62 6.16 -13.91
N ALA A 35 7.04 7.26 -13.43
CA ALA A 35 5.78 7.79 -13.98
C ALA A 35 5.90 8.17 -15.47
N LYS A 36 6.99 8.83 -15.88
CA LYS A 36 7.24 9.15 -17.29
C LYS A 36 7.37 7.90 -18.17
N LYS A 37 7.98 6.82 -17.67
CA LYS A 37 8.08 5.53 -18.37
C LYS A 37 6.69 4.88 -18.49
N ALA A 38 5.94 4.86 -17.40
CA ALA A 38 4.60 4.28 -17.34
C ALA A 38 3.62 4.96 -18.32
N LEU A 39 3.66 6.29 -18.45
CA LEU A 39 2.84 7.05 -19.38
C LEU A 39 3.09 6.69 -20.85
N LYS A 40 4.28 6.21 -21.19
CA LYS A 40 4.64 5.78 -22.55
C LYS A 40 4.32 4.31 -22.84
N ASN A 41 4.04 3.51 -21.80
CA ASN A 41 3.76 2.08 -21.94
C ASN A 41 2.29 1.84 -22.28
N GLN A 42 1.99 1.62 -23.56
CA GLN A 42 0.62 1.43 -24.04
C GLN A 42 -0.06 0.16 -23.48
N VAL A 43 0.69 -0.91 -23.25
CA VAL A 43 0.17 -2.15 -22.65
C VAL A 43 -0.30 -1.86 -21.23
N LEU A 44 0.52 -1.19 -20.44
CA LEU A 44 0.16 -0.78 -19.08
C LEU A 44 -1.06 0.17 -19.08
N GLN A 45 -1.11 1.15 -19.99
CA GLN A 45 -2.25 2.07 -20.10
C GLN A 45 -3.56 1.34 -20.37
N GLY A 46 -3.56 0.35 -21.28
CA GLY A 46 -4.73 -0.49 -21.55
C GLY A 46 -5.14 -1.30 -20.33
N ALA A 47 -4.20 -1.99 -19.69
CA ALA A 47 -4.45 -2.81 -18.50
C ALA A 47 -5.00 -1.98 -17.31
N LEU A 48 -4.47 -0.77 -17.09
CA LEU A 48 -4.95 0.12 -16.03
C LEU A 48 -6.37 0.66 -16.32
N ALA A 49 -6.67 0.97 -17.58
CA ALA A 49 -8.01 1.40 -17.98
C ALA A 49 -9.06 0.28 -17.76
N ASP A 50 -8.74 -0.95 -18.15
CA ASP A 50 -9.58 -2.12 -17.92
C ASP A 50 -9.78 -2.40 -16.43
N LEU A 51 -8.72 -2.26 -15.63
CA LEU A 51 -8.79 -2.40 -14.17
C LEU A 51 -9.75 -1.39 -13.54
N GLN A 52 -9.62 -0.10 -13.90
CA GLN A 52 -10.50 0.94 -13.39
C GLN A 52 -11.96 0.71 -13.81
N GLN A 53 -12.18 0.28 -15.05
CA GLN A 53 -13.52 -0.05 -15.53
C GLN A 53 -14.10 -1.24 -14.76
N ARG A 54 -13.33 -2.31 -14.59
CA ARG A 54 -13.78 -3.55 -13.96
C ARG A 54 -13.97 -3.40 -12.45
N PHE A 55 -12.94 -2.96 -11.74
CA PHE A 55 -12.97 -2.87 -10.27
C PHE A 55 -13.62 -1.58 -9.78
N GLY A 56 -13.31 -0.41 -10.36
CA GLY A 56 -13.90 0.85 -9.94
C GLY A 56 -15.41 0.87 -10.11
N ARG A 57 -15.93 0.53 -11.29
CA ARG A 57 -17.39 0.43 -11.54
C ARG A 57 -18.02 -0.74 -10.81
N GLY A 58 -17.30 -1.88 -10.73
CA GLY A 58 -17.77 -3.07 -10.03
C GLY A 58 -17.98 -2.80 -8.54
N THR A 59 -17.02 -2.18 -7.88
CA THR A 59 -17.11 -1.78 -6.46
C THR A 59 -18.29 -0.83 -6.23
N ALA A 60 -18.46 0.18 -7.06
CA ALA A 60 -19.60 1.09 -6.96
C ALA A 60 -20.94 0.37 -7.11
N LYS A 61 -21.03 -0.64 -7.99
CA LYS A 61 -22.20 -1.50 -8.12
C LYS A 61 -22.41 -2.35 -6.87
N ALA A 62 -21.37 -3.03 -6.38
CA ALA A 62 -21.44 -3.90 -5.21
C ALA A 62 -21.88 -3.16 -3.93
N TYR A 63 -21.53 -1.86 -3.82
CA TYR A 63 -22.01 -1.02 -2.72
C TYR A 63 -23.48 -0.63 -2.89
N ARG A 64 -23.96 -0.32 -4.12
CA ARG A 64 -25.38 -0.04 -4.36
C ARG A 64 -26.28 -1.25 -4.11
N GLU A 65 -25.76 -2.46 -4.31
CA GLU A 65 -26.44 -3.72 -4.02
C GLU A 65 -26.45 -4.07 -2.53
N LEU A 66 -25.77 -3.30 -1.69
CA LEU A 66 -25.75 -3.43 -0.24
C LEU A 66 -26.63 -2.32 0.36
N PRO A 67 -27.91 -2.59 0.71
CA PRO A 67 -28.86 -1.56 1.15
C PRO A 67 -28.35 -0.74 2.34
N GLU A 68 -27.62 -1.40 3.25
CA GLU A 68 -27.05 -0.79 4.47
C GLU A 68 -25.63 -0.24 4.23
N GLY A 69 -25.15 -0.20 2.98
CA GLY A 69 -23.77 0.13 2.65
C GLY A 69 -23.23 1.42 3.25
N PRO A 70 -23.93 2.56 3.14
CA PRO A 70 -23.51 3.82 3.77
C PRO A 70 -23.35 3.70 5.28
N ASP A 71 -24.33 3.09 5.97
CA ASP A 71 -24.31 2.92 7.43
C ASP A 71 -23.23 1.96 7.87
N LEU A 72 -23.01 0.87 7.11
CA LEU A 72 -21.92 -0.08 7.39
C LEU A 72 -20.54 0.56 7.23
N ARG A 73 -20.35 1.48 6.27
CA ARG A 73 -19.09 2.22 6.13
C ARG A 73 -18.83 3.14 7.33
N LEU A 74 -19.86 3.81 7.85
CA LEU A 74 -19.75 4.60 9.07
C LEU A 74 -19.43 3.72 10.27
N LYS A 75 -20.14 2.61 10.45
CA LYS A 75 -19.87 1.63 11.52
C LYS A 75 -18.44 1.06 11.41
N ALA A 76 -17.97 0.75 10.20
CA ALA A 76 -16.61 0.28 9.99
C ALA A 76 -15.56 1.35 10.37
N HIS A 77 -15.82 2.62 10.08
CA HIS A 77 -14.99 3.73 10.55
C HIS A 77 -14.96 3.80 12.08
N GLU A 78 -16.12 3.75 12.73
CA GLU A 78 -16.22 3.76 14.21
C GLU A 78 -15.51 2.57 14.87
N ILE A 79 -15.70 1.36 14.32
CA ILE A 79 -14.99 0.15 14.77
C ILE A 79 -13.48 0.36 14.69
N ARG A 80 -12.98 0.84 13.55
CA ARG A 80 -11.56 1.10 13.36
C ARG A 80 -11.04 2.21 14.27
N ALA A 81 -11.78 3.31 14.39
CA ALA A 81 -11.43 4.41 15.27
C ALA A 81 -11.30 3.95 16.72
N LYS A 82 -12.31 3.26 17.25
CA LYS A 82 -12.33 2.73 18.61
C LYS A 82 -11.21 1.70 18.85
N THR A 83 -10.96 0.82 17.89
CA THR A 83 -9.86 -0.16 17.99
C THR A 83 -8.51 0.52 18.06
N ILE A 84 -8.27 1.52 17.19
CA ILE A 84 -6.98 2.24 17.12
C ILE A 84 -6.79 3.19 18.32
N GLU A 85 -7.86 3.73 18.86
CA GLU A 85 -7.82 4.55 20.08
C GLU A 85 -7.40 3.74 21.33
N ASN A 86 -7.77 2.44 21.38
CA ASN A 86 -7.46 1.53 22.49
C ASN A 86 -6.51 0.40 22.03
N LEU A 87 -5.58 0.71 21.13
CA LEU A 87 -4.79 -0.30 20.42
C LEU A 87 -3.90 -1.12 21.35
N ASP A 88 -3.36 -0.54 22.40
CA ASP A 88 -2.54 -1.20 23.42
C ASP A 88 -3.30 -2.32 24.15
N ASP A 89 -4.48 -2.03 24.69
CA ASP A 89 -5.34 -3.01 25.38
C ASP A 89 -5.83 -4.11 24.41
N VAL A 90 -6.16 -3.72 23.17
CA VAL A 90 -6.62 -4.66 22.14
C VAL A 90 -5.50 -5.62 21.72
N LEU A 91 -4.26 -5.13 21.58
CA LEU A 91 -3.11 -5.96 21.24
C LEU A 91 -2.68 -6.86 22.40
N GLU A 92 -2.77 -6.39 23.64
CA GLU A 92 -2.52 -7.21 24.82
C GLU A 92 -3.52 -8.36 24.90
N THR A 93 -4.81 -8.07 24.70
CA THR A 93 -5.89 -9.07 24.62
C THR A 93 -5.65 -10.08 23.51
N LEU A 94 -5.29 -9.62 22.31
CA LEU A 94 -4.94 -10.50 21.18
C LEU A 94 -3.79 -11.42 21.56
N ALA A 95 -2.70 -10.88 22.09
CA ALA A 95 -1.53 -11.66 22.44
C ALA A 95 -1.82 -12.71 23.53
N ALA A 96 -2.62 -12.36 24.54
CA ALA A 96 -3.04 -13.28 25.57
C ALA A 96 -3.86 -14.44 24.99
N ASN A 97 -4.83 -14.14 24.10
CA ASN A 97 -5.69 -15.18 23.51
C ASN A 97 -4.96 -16.05 22.48
N VAL A 98 -4.01 -15.48 21.69
CA VAL A 98 -3.14 -16.29 20.81
C VAL A 98 -2.30 -17.27 21.62
N ARG A 99 -1.69 -16.83 22.73
CA ARG A 99 -0.92 -17.71 23.62
C ARG A 99 -1.80 -18.77 24.30
N LYS A 100 -3.03 -18.43 24.67
CA LYS A 100 -4.02 -19.38 25.21
C LYS A 100 -4.39 -20.47 24.19
N ASN A 101 -4.30 -20.15 22.91
CA ASN A 101 -4.51 -21.07 21.80
C ASN A 101 -3.20 -21.76 21.36
N ASP A 102 -2.20 -21.87 22.23
CA ASP A 102 -0.88 -22.48 22.00
C ASP A 102 -0.05 -21.81 20.87
N GLY A 103 -0.38 -20.57 20.50
CA GLY A 103 0.40 -19.79 19.54
C GLY A 103 1.51 -18.97 20.21
N HIS A 104 2.56 -18.71 19.46
CA HIS A 104 3.64 -17.80 19.85
C HIS A 104 3.37 -16.39 19.36
N VAL A 105 3.66 -15.37 20.18
CA VAL A 105 3.50 -13.96 19.80
C VAL A 105 4.81 -13.21 19.99
N PHE A 106 5.22 -12.52 18.95
CA PHE A 106 6.40 -11.65 18.95
C PHE A 106 6.02 -10.24 18.51
N PHE A 107 6.38 -9.24 19.32
CA PHE A 107 6.24 -7.82 18.98
C PHE A 107 7.55 -7.32 18.38
N ALA A 108 7.54 -7.03 17.09
CA ALA A 108 8.66 -6.48 16.36
C ALA A 108 8.57 -4.95 16.30
N HIS A 109 9.57 -4.26 16.81
CA HIS A 109 9.62 -2.79 16.81
C HIS A 109 9.95 -2.23 15.42
N ASP A 110 10.67 -3.00 14.60
CA ASP A 110 11.04 -2.63 13.23
C ASP A 110 11.12 -3.85 12.29
N SER A 111 11.42 -3.58 11.04
CA SER A 111 11.59 -4.60 10.00
C SER A 111 12.67 -5.61 10.33
N GLN A 112 13.81 -5.16 10.88
CA GLN A 112 14.95 -6.00 11.20
C GLN A 112 14.57 -7.01 12.28
N ALA A 113 13.94 -6.58 13.37
CA ALA A 113 13.50 -7.46 14.45
C ALA A 113 12.50 -8.51 13.95
N ALA A 114 11.58 -8.12 13.03
CA ALA A 114 10.62 -9.04 12.44
C ALA A 114 11.32 -10.12 11.58
N VAL A 115 12.25 -9.71 10.73
CA VAL A 115 13.03 -10.61 9.88
C VAL A 115 13.91 -11.55 10.70
N GLU A 116 14.61 -11.03 11.71
CA GLU A 116 15.46 -11.83 12.60
C GLU A 116 14.65 -12.92 13.32
N TYR A 117 13.46 -12.59 13.81
CA TYR A 117 12.56 -13.56 14.42
C TYR A 117 12.15 -14.66 13.44
N CYS A 118 11.75 -14.27 12.21
CA CYS A 118 11.39 -15.23 11.16
C CYS A 118 12.56 -16.14 10.81
N LEU A 119 13.77 -15.60 10.66
CA LEU A 119 14.98 -16.38 10.36
C LEU A 119 15.40 -17.28 11.52
N ALA A 120 15.29 -16.81 12.77
CA ALA A 120 15.58 -17.63 13.94
C ALA A 120 14.64 -18.83 14.04
N THR A 121 13.33 -18.58 13.79
CA THR A 121 12.32 -19.65 13.74
C THR A 121 12.63 -20.63 12.60
N ALA A 122 12.98 -20.15 11.42
CA ALA A 122 13.33 -20.99 10.29
C ALA A 122 14.58 -21.86 10.56
N ARG A 123 15.62 -21.29 11.18
CA ARG A 123 16.84 -22.04 11.57
C ARG A 123 16.52 -23.11 12.63
N LYS A 124 15.70 -22.79 13.64
CA LYS A 124 15.25 -23.75 14.67
C LYS A 124 14.66 -25.02 14.05
N HIS A 125 13.93 -24.86 12.95
CA HIS A 125 13.22 -25.95 12.27
C HIS A 125 13.96 -26.51 11.04
N ASN A 126 15.22 -26.08 10.78
CA ASN A 126 16.03 -26.48 9.63
C ASN A 126 15.29 -26.30 8.30
N VAL A 127 14.57 -25.17 8.15
CA VAL A 127 13.77 -24.84 6.97
C VAL A 127 14.67 -24.68 5.75
N ARG A 128 14.32 -25.34 4.65
CA ARG A 128 14.96 -25.21 3.34
C ARG A 128 14.06 -24.59 2.30
N LEU A 129 12.76 -24.87 2.40
CA LEU A 129 11.73 -24.31 1.51
C LEU A 129 10.59 -23.71 2.30
N ALA A 130 10.31 -22.45 2.05
CA ALA A 130 9.14 -21.76 2.53
C ALA A 130 8.13 -21.51 1.40
N VAL A 131 6.84 -21.62 1.71
CA VAL A 131 5.75 -21.15 0.85
C VAL A 131 5.13 -19.90 1.46
N LYS A 132 4.84 -18.89 0.64
CA LYS A 132 4.35 -17.62 1.14
C LYS A 132 3.05 -17.23 0.43
N GLY A 133 2.01 -16.98 1.23
CA GLY A 133 0.82 -16.29 0.76
C GLY A 133 1.10 -14.79 0.59
N LYS A 134 0.48 -14.17 -0.39
CA LYS A 134 0.62 -12.75 -0.66
C LYS A 134 0.42 -11.89 0.59
N SER A 135 1.42 -11.09 0.93
CA SER A 135 1.41 -10.23 2.11
C SER A 135 2.22 -8.96 1.88
N MET A 136 1.56 -7.81 1.90
CA MET A 136 2.22 -6.50 1.76
C MET A 136 3.19 -6.22 2.91
N VAL A 137 2.90 -6.71 4.13
CA VAL A 137 3.76 -6.50 5.30
C VAL A 137 5.05 -7.32 5.17
N SER A 138 4.98 -8.54 4.63
CA SER A 138 6.19 -9.33 4.37
C SER A 138 7.08 -8.72 3.28
N GLU A 139 6.49 -8.02 2.31
CA GLU A 139 7.22 -7.25 1.31
C GLU A 139 7.81 -5.96 1.90
N GLU A 140 7.07 -5.28 2.79
CA GLU A 140 7.53 -4.10 3.53
C GLU A 140 8.83 -4.37 4.30
N ILE A 141 8.96 -5.56 4.92
CA ILE A 141 10.14 -5.95 5.68
C ILE A 141 11.23 -6.66 4.86
N GLY A 142 11.04 -6.82 3.56
CA GLY A 142 12.01 -7.49 2.68
C GLY A 142 12.21 -8.99 2.98
N LEU A 143 11.17 -9.67 3.50
CA LEU A 143 11.27 -11.05 4.01
C LEU A 143 11.80 -12.05 2.97
N ASN A 144 11.36 -11.96 1.70
CA ASN A 144 11.82 -12.89 0.65
C ASN A 144 13.32 -12.79 0.41
N THR A 145 13.84 -11.57 0.32
CA THR A 145 15.27 -11.31 0.13
C THR A 145 16.07 -11.88 1.30
N ALA A 146 15.64 -11.61 2.52
CA ALA A 146 16.31 -12.10 3.72
C ALA A 146 16.32 -13.63 3.82
N LEU A 147 15.24 -14.31 3.46
CA LEU A 147 15.19 -15.78 3.43
C LEU A 147 16.15 -16.36 2.39
N LEU A 148 16.13 -15.83 1.16
CA LEU A 148 17.01 -16.27 0.06
C LEU A 148 18.49 -16.07 0.40
N GLU A 149 18.88 -14.94 0.98
CA GLU A 149 20.24 -14.64 1.42
C GLU A 149 20.72 -15.57 2.55
N ASN A 150 19.79 -16.17 3.30
CA ASN A 150 20.08 -17.16 4.32
C ASN A 150 19.92 -18.62 3.82
N GLY A 151 19.85 -18.82 2.50
CA GLY A 151 19.82 -20.15 1.89
C GLY A 151 18.48 -20.88 2.02
N ILE A 152 17.39 -20.13 2.25
CA ILE A 152 16.02 -20.66 2.34
C ILE A 152 15.28 -20.29 1.06
N ASP A 153 14.89 -21.30 0.27
CA ASP A 153 14.08 -21.08 -0.91
C ASP A 153 12.69 -20.59 -0.53
N VAL A 154 12.15 -19.65 -1.32
CA VAL A 154 10.79 -19.09 -1.10
C VAL A 154 9.97 -19.26 -2.36
N ALA A 155 8.76 -19.80 -2.24
CA ALA A 155 7.79 -19.85 -3.31
C ALA A 155 6.58 -18.95 -2.99
N GLU A 156 6.34 -17.94 -3.81
CA GLU A 156 5.10 -17.19 -3.83
C GLU A 156 3.97 -18.09 -4.33
N THR A 157 2.83 -18.03 -3.67
CA THR A 157 1.75 -18.98 -3.92
C THR A 157 0.50 -18.36 -4.54
N ASP A 158 0.37 -17.04 -4.54
CA ASP A 158 -0.59 -16.29 -5.36
C ASP A 158 -0.14 -16.36 -6.83
N LEU A 159 -1.06 -16.63 -7.76
CA LEU A 159 -0.69 -16.79 -9.17
C LEU A 159 0.00 -15.55 -9.75
N GLY A 160 -0.50 -14.37 -9.42
CA GLY A 160 0.11 -13.12 -9.87
C GLY A 160 1.49 -12.88 -9.28
N GLU A 161 1.66 -13.11 -7.97
CA GLU A 161 2.96 -13.03 -7.29
C GLU A 161 3.95 -14.08 -7.81
N TYR A 162 3.47 -15.30 -8.08
CA TYR A 162 4.30 -16.37 -8.66
C TYR A 162 4.84 -16.00 -10.04
N ILE A 163 3.99 -15.41 -10.91
CA ILE A 163 4.41 -14.89 -12.21
C ILE A 163 5.49 -13.82 -12.05
N ILE A 164 5.30 -12.88 -11.13
CA ILE A 164 6.24 -11.79 -10.85
C ILE A 164 7.56 -12.33 -10.28
N GLN A 165 7.50 -13.30 -9.37
CA GLN A 165 8.68 -13.96 -8.83
C GLN A 165 9.50 -14.67 -9.94
N LEU A 166 8.84 -15.42 -10.82
CA LEU A 166 9.51 -16.06 -11.96
C LEU A 166 10.14 -15.05 -12.93
N ALA A 167 9.49 -13.88 -13.08
CA ALA A 167 10.01 -12.80 -13.92
C ALA A 167 11.18 -12.02 -13.27
N GLY A 168 11.40 -12.17 -11.97
CA GLY A 168 12.38 -11.36 -11.22
C GLY A 168 11.98 -9.89 -11.11
N GLU A 169 10.68 -9.61 -11.08
CA GLU A 169 10.12 -8.26 -11.06
C GLU A 169 9.42 -7.95 -9.72
N ARG A 170 8.97 -6.70 -9.56
CA ARG A 170 8.15 -6.28 -8.43
C ARG A 170 6.66 -6.28 -8.79
N PRO A 171 5.76 -6.56 -7.84
CA PRO A 171 4.33 -6.48 -8.09
C PRO A 171 3.89 -5.06 -8.42
N SER A 172 2.97 -4.92 -9.40
CA SER A 172 2.47 -3.62 -9.87
C SER A 172 1.18 -3.18 -9.20
N HIS A 173 0.45 -4.08 -8.57
CA HIS A 173 -0.85 -3.78 -7.96
C HIS A 173 -1.14 -4.70 -6.78
N ILE A 174 -1.76 -4.15 -5.73
CA ILE A 174 -2.06 -4.90 -4.48
C ILE A 174 -2.90 -6.17 -4.75
N ILE A 175 -3.85 -6.11 -5.70
CA ILE A 175 -4.77 -7.23 -5.97
C ILE A 175 -4.34 -8.01 -7.21
N ALA A 176 -3.82 -7.33 -8.24
CA ALA A 176 -3.42 -7.89 -9.51
C ALA A 176 -1.92 -7.63 -9.79
N PRO A 177 -1.00 -8.35 -9.11
CA PRO A 177 0.44 -8.06 -9.14
C PRO A 177 1.02 -8.04 -10.55
N ALA A 178 0.59 -8.94 -11.41
CA ALA A 178 1.08 -9.11 -12.78
C ALA A 178 0.28 -8.35 -13.85
N ILE A 179 -0.44 -7.28 -13.49
CA ILE A 179 -1.32 -6.54 -14.41
C ILE A 179 -0.62 -5.98 -15.65
N HIS A 180 0.68 -5.75 -15.57
CA HIS A 180 1.51 -5.24 -16.67
C HIS A 180 2.02 -6.34 -17.61
N LYS A 181 1.70 -7.63 -17.35
CA LYS A 181 2.06 -8.76 -18.19
C LYS A 181 0.88 -9.18 -19.09
N THR A 182 1.17 -9.41 -20.35
CA THR A 182 0.20 -10.05 -21.25
C THR A 182 0.22 -11.56 -21.05
N ARG A 183 -0.83 -12.25 -21.51
CA ARG A 183 -0.87 -13.74 -21.49
C ARG A 183 0.22 -14.36 -22.34
N GLU A 184 0.62 -13.70 -23.44
CA GLU A 184 1.73 -14.09 -24.30
C GLU A 184 3.08 -13.99 -23.56
N ASP A 185 3.28 -12.92 -22.77
CA ASP A 185 4.47 -12.77 -21.93
C ASP A 185 4.54 -13.88 -20.87
N ILE A 186 3.40 -14.17 -20.23
CA ILE A 186 3.30 -15.26 -19.25
C ILE A 186 3.57 -16.61 -19.91
N GLY A 187 3.06 -16.83 -21.11
CA GLY A 187 3.32 -18.04 -21.88
C GLY A 187 4.80 -18.28 -22.15
N ARG A 188 5.50 -17.24 -22.61
CA ARG A 188 6.97 -17.28 -22.82
C ARG A 188 7.72 -17.51 -21.49
N LEU A 189 7.35 -16.78 -20.45
CA LEU A 189 7.94 -16.91 -19.13
C LEU A 189 7.82 -18.34 -18.57
N PHE A 190 6.63 -18.94 -18.69
CA PHE A 190 6.39 -20.31 -18.19
C PHE A 190 7.13 -21.37 -19.03
N THR A 191 7.26 -21.14 -20.34
CA THR A 191 8.08 -22.02 -21.20
C THR A 191 9.54 -22.01 -20.74
N ASP A 192 10.09 -20.82 -20.43
CA ASP A 192 11.48 -20.65 -19.98
C ASP A 192 11.71 -21.15 -18.54
N LYS A 193 10.83 -20.80 -17.60
CA LYS A 193 11.06 -20.99 -16.17
C LYS A 193 10.52 -22.29 -15.58
N ILE A 194 9.43 -22.82 -16.12
CA ILE A 194 8.81 -24.07 -15.62
C ILE A 194 8.66 -25.15 -16.70
N ALA A 195 9.39 -24.99 -17.82
CA ALA A 195 9.60 -26.00 -18.87
C ALA A 195 8.30 -26.60 -19.46
N ILE A 196 7.28 -25.76 -19.72
CA ILE A 196 6.07 -26.18 -20.44
C ILE A 196 6.19 -25.88 -21.93
N SER A 197 5.43 -26.59 -22.76
CA SER A 197 5.23 -26.16 -24.14
C SER A 197 4.52 -24.81 -24.18
N TYR A 198 4.94 -23.91 -25.08
CA TYR A 198 4.34 -22.59 -25.19
C TYR A 198 2.80 -22.65 -25.35
N THR A 199 2.13 -21.81 -24.62
CA THR A 199 0.70 -21.55 -24.71
C THR A 199 0.39 -20.17 -24.16
N ASP A 200 -0.60 -19.49 -24.73
CA ASP A 200 -1.18 -18.25 -24.22
C ASP A 200 -2.63 -18.44 -23.71
N ASP A 201 -3.06 -19.71 -23.62
CA ASP A 201 -4.38 -20.09 -23.12
C ASP A 201 -4.41 -20.02 -21.58
N PRO A 202 -5.20 -19.09 -20.96
CA PRO A 202 -5.20 -18.89 -19.50
C PRO A 202 -5.50 -20.16 -18.69
N PRO A 203 -6.48 -21.03 -19.05
CA PRO A 203 -6.72 -22.30 -18.40
C PRO A 203 -5.49 -23.22 -18.39
N ARG A 204 -4.72 -23.27 -19.47
CA ARG A 204 -3.50 -24.10 -19.58
C ARG A 204 -2.37 -23.52 -18.74
N LEU A 205 -2.18 -22.20 -18.77
CA LEU A 205 -1.21 -21.49 -17.94
C LEU A 205 -1.50 -21.69 -16.45
N THR A 206 -2.75 -21.52 -16.03
CA THR A 206 -3.17 -21.73 -14.63
C THR A 206 -2.95 -23.18 -14.18
N ARG A 207 -3.20 -24.15 -15.05
CA ARG A 207 -2.95 -25.58 -14.76
C ARG A 207 -1.46 -25.88 -14.61
N ALA A 208 -0.61 -25.24 -15.41
CA ALA A 208 0.84 -25.38 -15.30
C ALA A 208 1.37 -24.82 -13.98
N ALA A 209 0.96 -23.59 -13.61
CA ALA A 209 1.29 -22.98 -12.32
C ALA A 209 0.81 -23.85 -11.15
N ARG A 210 -0.43 -24.35 -11.20
CA ARG A 210 -0.99 -25.24 -10.19
C ARG A 210 -0.14 -26.51 -10.00
N LYS A 211 0.33 -27.12 -11.09
CA LYS A 211 1.19 -28.31 -11.03
C LYS A 211 2.52 -27.98 -10.34
N SER A 212 3.17 -26.90 -10.77
CA SER A 212 4.43 -26.46 -10.19
C SER A 212 4.32 -26.11 -8.69
N LEU A 213 3.30 -25.34 -8.33
CA LEU A 213 3.08 -24.95 -6.93
C LEU A 213 2.66 -26.10 -6.03
N ARG A 214 1.97 -27.12 -6.57
CA ARG A 214 1.61 -28.29 -5.78
C ARG A 214 2.83 -29.01 -5.20
N GLU A 215 3.88 -29.17 -5.99
CA GLU A 215 5.12 -29.79 -5.54
C GLU A 215 5.77 -28.98 -4.42
N LYS A 216 5.75 -27.66 -4.54
CA LYS A 216 6.28 -26.75 -3.51
C LYS A 216 5.45 -26.79 -2.22
N PHE A 217 4.15 -26.82 -2.29
CA PHE A 217 3.28 -26.98 -1.09
C PHE A 217 3.55 -28.29 -0.33
N LEU A 218 3.75 -29.37 -1.08
CA LEU A 218 4.01 -30.70 -0.48
C LEU A 218 5.41 -30.81 0.14
N ALA A 219 6.38 -30.06 -0.37
CA ALA A 219 7.76 -30.09 0.09
C ALA A 219 8.10 -28.97 1.10
N ALA A 220 7.19 -28.02 1.33
CA ALA A 220 7.45 -26.87 2.18
C ALA A 220 7.59 -27.25 3.67
N ASP A 221 8.65 -26.73 4.29
CA ASP A 221 8.90 -26.87 5.72
C ASP A 221 8.16 -25.80 6.54
N MET A 222 8.04 -24.60 5.98
CA MET A 222 7.45 -23.43 6.64
C MET A 222 6.50 -22.68 5.71
N GLY A 223 5.42 -22.17 6.29
CA GLY A 223 4.48 -21.32 5.60
C GLY A 223 4.42 -19.91 6.18
N PHE A 224 4.47 -18.91 5.30
CA PHE A 224 4.25 -17.52 5.69
C PHE A 224 2.91 -17.00 5.20
N SER A 225 2.22 -16.26 6.04
CA SER A 225 1.03 -15.51 5.66
C SER A 225 1.05 -14.08 6.19
N GLY A 226 0.24 -13.22 5.57
CA GLY A 226 -0.22 -12.00 6.21
C GLY A 226 -1.44 -12.27 7.10
N CYS A 227 -1.99 -11.19 7.63
CA CYS A 227 -3.27 -11.18 8.31
C CYS A 227 -4.13 -10.05 7.74
N ASN A 228 -5.32 -10.36 7.22
CA ASN A 228 -6.25 -9.32 6.79
C ASN A 228 -6.79 -8.56 8.00
N ILE A 229 -7.16 -9.29 9.06
CA ILE A 229 -7.56 -8.72 10.33
C ILE A 229 -7.45 -9.79 11.42
N ALA A 230 -6.95 -9.46 12.60
CA ALA A 230 -6.92 -10.33 13.76
C ALA A 230 -8.12 -10.03 14.67
N CYS A 231 -8.63 -11.02 15.37
CA CYS A 231 -9.68 -10.91 16.36
C CYS A 231 -9.09 -10.97 17.77
N ALA A 232 -9.09 -9.87 18.49
CA ALA A 232 -8.51 -9.84 19.84
C ALA A 232 -9.29 -10.73 20.81
N GLU A 233 -10.62 -10.72 20.74
CA GLU A 233 -11.51 -11.51 21.59
C GLU A 233 -11.23 -13.01 21.53
N THR A 234 -10.85 -13.54 20.38
CA THR A 234 -10.69 -14.99 20.16
C THR A 234 -9.26 -15.44 19.96
N GLY A 235 -8.32 -14.51 19.70
CA GLY A 235 -6.94 -14.84 19.35
C GLY A 235 -6.75 -15.38 17.93
N HIS A 236 -7.77 -15.31 17.07
CA HIS A 236 -7.69 -15.79 15.69
C HIS A 236 -7.16 -14.72 14.75
N ILE A 237 -6.36 -15.13 13.77
CA ILE A 237 -6.08 -14.30 12.59
C ILE A 237 -7.02 -14.70 11.44
N VAL A 238 -7.41 -13.71 10.63
CA VAL A 238 -8.28 -13.95 9.47
C VAL A 238 -7.52 -13.66 8.19
N THR A 239 -7.60 -14.59 7.27
CA THR A 239 -7.10 -14.46 5.91
C THR A 239 -8.22 -14.61 4.89
N VAL A 240 -8.19 -13.78 3.85
CA VAL A 240 -9.16 -13.79 2.74
C VAL A 240 -8.43 -14.09 1.44
N SER A 241 -8.86 -15.10 0.71
CA SER A 241 -8.28 -15.51 -0.57
C SER A 241 -9.36 -16.06 -1.50
N ASN A 242 -9.15 -15.91 -2.81
CA ASN A 242 -10.00 -16.53 -3.83
C ASN A 242 -9.36 -17.78 -4.46
N GLU A 243 -8.09 -18.05 -4.18
CA GLU A 243 -7.32 -19.11 -4.84
C GLU A 243 -7.08 -20.35 -3.97
N GLY A 244 -7.34 -20.28 -2.68
CA GLY A 244 -7.03 -21.35 -1.73
C GLY A 244 -5.54 -21.50 -1.40
N ASN A 245 -4.66 -20.72 -2.03
CA ASN A 245 -3.22 -20.73 -1.85
C ASN A 245 -2.81 -20.42 -0.40
N ILE A 246 -3.39 -19.39 0.20
CA ILE A 246 -3.11 -19.02 1.60
C ILE A 246 -3.51 -20.16 2.54
N ARG A 247 -4.66 -20.81 2.29
CA ARG A 247 -5.11 -21.94 3.08
C ARG A 247 -4.08 -23.07 3.06
N MET A 248 -3.53 -23.40 1.87
CA MET A 248 -2.49 -24.43 1.75
C MET A 248 -1.17 -23.97 2.40
N SER A 249 -0.77 -22.72 2.24
CA SER A 249 0.44 -22.17 2.90
C SER A 249 0.37 -22.20 4.43
N THR A 250 -0.82 -22.15 5.00
CA THR A 250 -1.01 -22.11 6.46
C THR A 250 -1.32 -23.48 7.08
N THR A 251 -1.62 -24.51 6.28
CA THR A 251 -2.04 -25.83 6.80
C THR A 251 -1.13 -26.98 6.38
N MET A 252 -0.40 -26.86 5.26
CA MET A 252 0.49 -27.94 4.77
C MET A 252 1.85 -27.97 5.50
N PRO A 253 2.56 -26.83 5.68
CA PRO A 253 3.82 -26.80 6.38
C PRO A 253 3.67 -27.04 7.88
N ARG A 254 4.73 -27.59 8.50
CA ARG A 254 4.73 -27.86 9.95
C ARG A 254 4.83 -26.60 10.81
N VAL A 255 5.36 -25.51 10.26
CA VAL A 255 5.47 -24.23 10.95
C VAL A 255 4.75 -23.15 10.16
N HIS A 256 3.85 -22.44 10.80
CA HIS A 256 3.17 -21.29 10.21
C HIS A 256 3.57 -20.00 10.92
N VAL A 257 4.08 -19.03 10.18
CA VAL A 257 4.41 -17.68 10.66
C VAL A 257 3.50 -16.67 9.97
N ALA A 258 2.67 -15.99 10.73
CA ALA A 258 1.85 -14.88 10.26
C ALA A 258 2.49 -13.55 10.64
N VAL A 259 2.64 -12.63 9.67
CA VAL A 259 3.18 -11.28 9.91
C VAL A 259 2.10 -10.25 9.67
N MET A 260 1.86 -9.37 10.64
CA MET A 260 0.85 -8.32 10.55
C MET A 260 1.35 -7.00 11.12
N GLY A 261 0.90 -5.88 10.56
CA GLY A 261 1.03 -4.59 11.22
C GLY A 261 0.14 -4.52 12.47
N MET A 262 0.58 -3.84 13.51
CA MET A 262 -0.14 -3.74 14.78
C MET A 262 -1.56 -3.17 14.63
N GLU A 263 -1.81 -2.43 13.58
CA GLU A 263 -3.13 -1.87 13.26
C GLU A 263 -4.12 -2.91 12.70
N ARG A 264 -3.65 -4.12 12.33
CA ARG A 264 -4.48 -5.12 11.64
C ARG A 264 -5.30 -5.99 12.59
N VAL A 265 -5.95 -5.38 13.56
CA VAL A 265 -6.77 -6.03 14.59
C VAL A 265 -8.15 -5.41 14.70
N ALA A 266 -9.15 -6.18 15.09
CA ALA A 266 -10.44 -5.73 15.60
C ALA A 266 -10.65 -6.31 17.00
N ALA A 267 -11.36 -5.57 17.85
CA ALA A 267 -11.55 -5.97 19.24
C ALA A 267 -12.44 -7.21 19.38
N ARG A 268 -13.53 -7.29 18.59
CA ARG A 268 -14.60 -8.26 18.74
C ARG A 268 -14.83 -9.06 17.46
N LEU A 269 -15.35 -10.29 17.62
CA LEU A 269 -15.67 -11.15 16.48
C LEU A 269 -16.81 -10.58 15.62
N GLU A 270 -17.78 -9.91 16.21
CA GLU A 270 -18.89 -9.27 15.48
C GLU A 270 -18.42 -8.15 14.54
N ASP A 271 -17.32 -7.45 14.88
CA ASP A 271 -16.74 -6.40 14.04
C ASP A 271 -16.23 -6.95 12.71
N HIS A 272 -15.82 -8.23 12.71
CA HIS A 272 -15.31 -8.89 11.51
C HIS A 272 -16.39 -9.05 10.43
N ASP A 273 -17.66 -9.25 10.77
CA ASP A 273 -18.73 -9.35 9.76
C ASP A 273 -18.78 -8.07 8.91
N ILE A 274 -18.82 -6.92 9.57
CA ILE A 274 -18.87 -5.63 8.89
C ILE A 274 -17.62 -5.40 8.03
N LEU A 275 -16.44 -5.61 8.62
CA LEU A 275 -15.17 -5.33 7.95
C LEU A 275 -14.93 -6.27 6.76
N LEU A 276 -15.26 -7.57 6.87
CA LEU A 276 -15.10 -8.55 5.80
C LEU A 276 -16.10 -8.34 4.66
N ARG A 277 -17.35 -8.03 4.96
CA ARG A 277 -18.37 -7.69 3.94
C ARG A 277 -17.95 -6.49 3.10
N LEU A 278 -17.37 -5.47 3.73
CA LEU A 278 -16.86 -4.28 3.04
C LEU A 278 -15.53 -4.56 2.33
N LEU A 279 -14.63 -5.33 2.93
CA LEU A 279 -13.34 -5.70 2.34
C LEU A 279 -13.55 -6.40 0.98
N CYS A 280 -14.37 -7.44 0.93
CA CYS A 280 -14.58 -8.23 -0.29
C CYS A 280 -15.21 -7.39 -1.41
N ARG A 281 -16.17 -6.52 -1.09
CA ARG A 281 -16.80 -5.60 -2.05
C ARG A 281 -15.81 -4.55 -2.56
N ALA A 282 -15.04 -3.97 -1.67
CA ALA A 282 -14.05 -2.94 -2.00
C ALA A 282 -12.91 -3.49 -2.86
N THR A 283 -12.47 -4.71 -2.58
CA THR A 283 -11.32 -5.35 -3.21
C THR A 283 -11.61 -5.81 -4.63
N ALA A 284 -12.65 -6.61 -4.80
CA ALA A 284 -12.92 -7.34 -6.04
C ALA A 284 -14.38 -7.26 -6.51
N ALA A 285 -15.16 -6.35 -5.96
CA ALA A 285 -16.60 -6.23 -6.23
C ALA A 285 -17.38 -7.54 -5.93
N GLN A 286 -16.92 -8.31 -4.96
CA GLN A 286 -17.52 -9.57 -4.54
C GLN A 286 -18.31 -9.41 -3.26
N ASN A 287 -19.43 -10.11 -3.15
CA ASN A 287 -20.22 -10.09 -1.92
C ASN A 287 -19.48 -10.74 -0.75
N LEU A 288 -18.70 -11.79 -1.03
CA LEU A 288 -17.86 -12.52 -0.09
C LEU A 288 -16.65 -13.10 -0.83
N GLY A 289 -15.53 -13.29 -0.15
CA GLY A 289 -14.37 -14.02 -0.66
C GLY A 289 -14.64 -15.51 -0.75
N THR A 290 -13.97 -16.21 -1.66
CA THR A 290 -14.12 -17.68 -1.81
C THR A 290 -13.70 -18.41 -0.55
N TYR A 291 -12.61 -17.98 0.06
CA TYR A 291 -12.08 -18.51 1.31
C TYR A 291 -11.91 -17.38 2.33
N VAL A 292 -12.61 -17.48 3.43
CA VAL A 292 -12.39 -16.68 4.64
C VAL A 292 -11.98 -17.67 5.73
N SER A 293 -10.71 -17.66 6.10
CA SER A 293 -10.16 -18.62 7.04
C SER A 293 -9.85 -17.95 8.37
N TYR A 294 -10.40 -18.48 9.45
CA TYR A 294 -10.06 -18.12 10.82
C TYR A 294 -9.03 -19.12 11.33
N ILE A 295 -7.82 -18.66 11.65
CA ILE A 295 -6.69 -19.47 12.08
C ILE A 295 -6.44 -19.17 13.55
N GLY A 296 -6.68 -20.16 14.40
CA GLY A 296 -6.64 -19.99 15.85
C GLY A 296 -5.28 -20.34 16.48
N GLY A 297 -4.49 -21.22 15.84
CA GLY A 297 -3.24 -21.69 16.44
C GLY A 297 -2.70 -22.93 15.72
N PRO A 298 -1.79 -23.68 16.34
CA PRO A 298 -1.32 -24.96 15.83
C PRO A 298 -2.41 -26.04 15.87
N ARG A 299 -2.18 -27.16 15.19
CA ARG A 299 -3.10 -28.30 15.21
C ARG A 299 -3.19 -28.94 16.59
N TYR A 300 -4.34 -29.41 16.94
CA TYR A 300 -4.49 -30.23 18.16
C TYR A 300 -3.90 -31.64 17.95
N THR A 301 -3.51 -32.29 19.03
CA THR A 301 -2.85 -33.61 19.02
C THR A 301 -3.60 -34.68 18.23
N ASN A 302 -4.93 -34.58 18.14
CA ASN A 302 -5.80 -35.53 17.42
C ASN A 302 -6.10 -35.10 15.97
N GLN A 303 -5.56 -33.98 15.48
CA GLN A 303 -5.75 -33.52 14.13
C GLN A 303 -4.61 -33.98 13.23
N VAL A 304 -4.96 -34.34 11.99
CA VAL A 304 -3.99 -34.79 10.98
C VAL A 304 -3.38 -33.61 10.24
N ASP A 305 -4.21 -32.58 9.96
CA ASP A 305 -3.84 -31.41 9.18
C ASP A 305 -3.59 -30.19 10.08
N GLY A 306 -2.70 -29.30 9.63
CA GLY A 306 -2.35 -28.06 10.30
C GLY A 306 -0.90 -28.02 10.76
N PRO A 307 -0.37 -26.85 11.09
CA PRO A 307 0.99 -26.68 11.55
C PRO A 307 1.18 -27.22 12.98
N ASP A 308 2.39 -27.68 13.29
CA ASP A 308 2.79 -28.08 14.65
C ASP A 308 3.05 -26.83 15.53
N GLU A 309 3.55 -25.75 14.93
CA GLU A 309 3.79 -24.47 15.59
C GLU A 309 3.16 -23.32 14.80
N PHE A 310 2.54 -22.37 15.51
CA PHE A 310 1.98 -21.14 14.98
C PHE A 310 2.65 -19.92 15.64
N HIS A 311 3.13 -19.00 14.82
CA HIS A 311 3.77 -17.75 15.26
C HIS A 311 3.04 -16.54 14.68
N LEU A 312 2.72 -15.56 15.54
CA LEU A 312 2.19 -14.28 15.16
C LEU A 312 3.23 -13.20 15.43
N VAL A 313 3.73 -12.59 14.36
CA VAL A 313 4.63 -11.43 14.42
C VAL A 313 3.81 -10.16 14.24
N ILE A 314 3.78 -9.30 15.26
CA ILE A 314 3.08 -8.02 15.28
C ILE A 314 4.11 -6.91 15.10
N LEU A 315 4.03 -6.22 13.97
CA LEU A 315 5.02 -5.24 13.53
C LEU A 315 4.56 -3.81 13.82
N ASP A 316 5.40 -3.04 14.50
CA ASP A 316 5.27 -1.58 14.61
C ASP A 316 5.82 -0.89 13.36
N ASN A 317 7.11 -0.90 13.15
CA ASN A 317 7.81 -0.28 12.01
C ASN A 317 7.34 1.17 11.74
N GLY A 318 7.22 1.99 12.80
CA GLY A 318 6.80 3.39 12.73
C GLY A 318 5.28 3.64 12.85
N ARG A 319 4.46 2.60 13.00
CA ARG A 319 3.00 2.76 13.18
C ARG A 319 2.64 3.43 14.50
N SER A 320 3.42 3.22 15.56
CA SER A 320 3.28 3.94 16.83
C SER A 320 3.47 5.45 16.67
N ARG A 321 4.38 5.88 15.80
CA ARG A 321 4.56 7.29 15.45
C ARG A 321 3.35 7.86 14.70
N ILE A 322 2.78 7.09 13.75
CA ILE A 322 1.55 7.47 13.05
C ILE A 322 0.39 7.56 14.05
N LEU A 323 0.29 6.62 14.99
CA LEU A 323 -0.72 6.60 16.04
C LEU A 323 -0.67 7.85 16.93
N ALA A 324 0.54 8.33 17.24
CA ALA A 324 0.75 9.51 18.10
C ALA A 324 0.32 10.83 17.42
N ASP A 325 0.39 10.93 16.08
CA ASP A 325 0.04 12.14 15.33
C ASP A 325 -1.45 12.14 14.96
N GLN A 326 -2.21 13.09 15.53
CA GLN A 326 -3.66 13.21 15.28
C GLN A 326 -4.00 13.46 13.79
N ALA A 327 -3.11 14.12 13.04
CA ALA A 327 -3.34 14.39 11.63
C ALA A 327 -3.29 13.11 10.79
N PHE A 328 -2.55 12.08 11.23
CA PHE A 328 -2.31 10.86 10.45
C PHE A 328 -2.83 9.59 11.10
N ARG A 329 -3.26 9.61 12.35
CA ARG A 329 -3.79 8.43 13.09
C ARG A 329 -4.83 7.66 12.28
N GLU A 330 -5.70 8.35 11.56
CA GLU A 330 -6.73 7.77 10.71
C GLU A 330 -6.16 6.87 9.59
N MET A 331 -4.89 7.03 9.20
CA MET A 331 -4.22 6.14 8.24
C MET A 331 -4.19 4.69 8.73
N LEU A 332 -4.13 4.47 10.04
CA LEU A 332 -4.14 3.14 10.66
C LEU A 332 -5.52 2.45 10.59
N TYR A 333 -6.59 3.15 10.21
CA TYR A 333 -7.91 2.53 9.98
C TYR A 333 -7.94 1.71 8.70
N CYS A 334 -6.95 1.88 7.82
CA CYS A 334 -6.92 1.27 6.49
C CYS A 334 -6.96 -0.26 6.54
N ILE A 335 -7.94 -0.86 5.85
CA ILE A 335 -8.08 -2.32 5.73
C ILE A 335 -7.38 -2.93 4.51
N ARG A 336 -6.57 -2.14 3.79
CA ARG A 336 -5.73 -2.55 2.64
C ARG A 336 -6.53 -3.19 1.49
N CYS A 337 -7.70 -2.67 1.18
CA CYS A 337 -8.62 -3.19 0.16
C CYS A 337 -8.33 -2.73 -1.28
N ALA A 338 -7.42 -1.78 -1.48
CA ALA A 338 -7.09 -1.17 -2.78
C ALA A 338 -8.22 -0.40 -3.50
N ALA A 339 -9.38 -0.16 -2.89
CA ALA A 339 -10.46 0.60 -3.54
C ALA A 339 -10.01 1.99 -4.01
N CYS A 340 -9.17 2.67 -3.22
CA CYS A 340 -8.62 3.98 -3.57
C CYS A 340 -7.71 3.94 -4.82
N LEU A 341 -6.99 2.84 -5.07
CA LEU A 341 -6.18 2.65 -6.27
C LEU A 341 -7.06 2.52 -7.52
N ASN A 342 -8.12 1.71 -7.38
CA ASN A 342 -9.02 1.37 -8.49
C ASN A 342 -9.80 2.57 -9.05
N ILE A 343 -9.89 3.66 -8.30
CA ILE A 343 -10.62 4.87 -8.71
C ILE A 343 -9.69 6.07 -8.94
N CYS A 344 -8.42 6.00 -8.53
CA CYS A 344 -7.50 7.12 -8.60
C CYS A 344 -7.12 7.46 -10.05
N PRO A 345 -7.32 8.72 -10.49
CA PRO A 345 -6.95 9.14 -11.84
C PRO A 345 -5.43 9.14 -12.05
N VAL A 346 -4.64 9.36 -10.99
CA VAL A 346 -3.17 9.31 -11.06
C VAL A 346 -2.70 7.87 -11.19
N TYR A 347 -3.09 7.00 -10.25
CA TYR A 347 -2.74 5.58 -10.29
C TYR A 347 -3.16 4.92 -11.61
N GLY A 348 -4.34 5.25 -12.14
CA GLY A 348 -4.85 4.77 -13.42
C GLY A 348 -4.03 5.19 -14.65
N LYS A 349 -2.99 6.02 -14.47
CA LYS A 349 -2.07 6.43 -15.53
C LYS A 349 -0.64 5.94 -15.31
N ILE A 350 -0.18 5.89 -14.07
CA ILE A 350 1.22 5.57 -13.78
C ILE A 350 1.43 4.18 -13.17
N GLY A 351 0.36 3.53 -12.69
CA GLY A 351 0.45 2.19 -12.07
C GLY A 351 1.27 2.14 -10.80
N GLY A 352 1.42 0.95 -10.22
CA GLY A 352 2.07 0.75 -8.94
C GLY A 352 3.59 0.87 -8.94
N HIS A 353 4.26 0.46 -10.03
CA HIS A 353 5.72 0.51 -10.12
C HIS A 353 6.28 1.92 -9.90
N SER A 354 5.55 2.95 -10.31
CA SER A 354 5.95 4.35 -10.12
C SER A 354 6.11 4.74 -8.65
N TYR A 355 5.43 4.04 -7.73
CA TYR A 355 5.54 4.30 -6.28
C TYR A 355 6.74 3.60 -5.63
N GLY A 356 7.41 2.70 -6.34
CA GLY A 356 8.63 2.02 -5.87
C GLY A 356 8.46 1.05 -4.72
N HIS A 357 7.24 0.86 -4.19
CA HIS A 357 6.95 0.06 -3.00
C HIS A 357 5.60 -0.68 -3.14
N PRO A 358 5.34 -1.78 -2.41
CA PRO A 358 4.06 -2.48 -2.40
C PRO A 358 2.85 -1.58 -2.10
N TYR A 359 3.02 -0.58 -1.24
CA TYR A 359 2.00 0.43 -1.00
C TYR A 359 2.01 1.45 -2.13
N SER A 360 0.97 1.48 -2.95
CA SER A 360 0.86 2.37 -4.10
C SER A 360 -0.48 3.12 -4.11
N GLY A 361 -0.65 4.07 -5.04
CA GLY A 361 -1.84 4.90 -5.13
C GLY A 361 -2.03 5.83 -3.93
N PRO A 362 -3.25 6.36 -3.70
CA PRO A 362 -3.49 7.35 -2.65
C PRO A 362 -3.11 6.88 -1.24
N VAL A 363 -3.34 5.59 -0.92
CA VAL A 363 -2.91 5.04 0.37
C VAL A 363 -1.39 4.99 0.48
N GLY A 364 -0.70 4.66 -0.60
CA GLY A 364 0.78 4.67 -0.67
C GLY A 364 1.35 6.07 -0.53
N ALA A 365 0.75 7.06 -1.22
CA ALA A 365 1.16 8.45 -1.15
C ALA A 365 1.04 9.06 0.26
N VAL A 366 0.24 8.46 1.16
CA VAL A 366 0.16 8.85 2.57
C VAL A 366 1.05 7.98 3.44
N VAL A 367 0.95 6.65 3.33
CA VAL A 367 1.61 5.75 4.27
C VAL A 367 3.12 5.67 4.08
N LEU A 368 3.61 5.71 2.83
CA LEU A 368 5.06 5.63 2.57
C LEU A 368 5.85 6.80 3.15
N PRO A 369 5.44 8.08 2.96
CA PRO A 369 6.10 9.19 3.64
C PRO A 369 6.14 9.06 5.15
N LEU A 370 5.10 8.48 5.76
CA LEU A 370 5.01 8.29 7.20
C LEU A 370 5.91 7.15 7.71
N LEU A 371 6.16 6.12 6.91
CA LEU A 371 7.03 4.99 7.27
C LEU A 371 8.50 5.24 6.90
N ALA A 372 8.76 5.75 5.68
CA ALA A 372 10.12 5.91 5.15
C ALA A 372 10.74 7.29 5.40
N GLY A 373 9.93 8.25 5.84
CA GLY A 373 10.35 9.64 5.99
C GLY A 373 9.78 10.57 4.92
N ILE A 374 9.22 11.69 5.36
CA ILE A 374 8.46 12.61 4.50
C ILE A 374 9.37 13.27 3.43
N ASN A 375 10.61 13.63 3.79
CA ASN A 375 11.55 14.21 2.81
C ASN A 375 11.94 13.22 1.69
N ALA A 376 12.11 11.94 2.03
CA ALA A 376 12.48 10.91 1.05
C ALA A 376 11.35 10.63 0.06
N ALA A 377 10.11 10.94 0.43
CA ALA A 377 8.88 10.66 -0.33
C ALA A 377 8.18 11.96 -0.81
N GLU A 378 8.89 13.06 -0.96
CA GLU A 378 8.33 14.36 -1.32
C GLU A 378 7.51 14.29 -2.62
N ASP A 379 8.04 13.67 -3.66
CA ASP A 379 7.36 13.52 -4.94
C ASP A 379 6.03 12.77 -4.83
N LEU A 380 5.93 11.77 -3.96
CA LEU A 380 4.69 11.05 -3.70
C LEU A 380 3.63 11.96 -3.08
N CYS A 381 4.02 12.83 -2.13
CA CYS A 381 3.12 13.78 -1.51
C CYS A 381 2.54 14.77 -2.54
N GLN A 382 3.33 15.13 -3.56
CA GLN A 382 2.94 16.08 -4.62
C GLN A 382 2.17 15.40 -5.78
N GLY A 383 2.35 14.10 -5.98
CA GLY A 383 1.88 13.36 -7.14
C GLY A 383 0.37 13.17 -7.26
N GLU A 384 -0.42 13.48 -6.24
CA GLU A 384 -1.86 13.24 -6.20
C GLU A 384 -2.70 14.48 -6.51
N THR A 385 -3.88 14.29 -7.14
CA THR A 385 -4.75 15.39 -7.62
C THR A 385 -5.65 15.99 -6.54
N LEU A 386 -5.77 15.38 -5.36
CA LEU A 386 -6.69 15.78 -4.27
C LEU A 386 -8.18 15.83 -4.69
N CYS A 387 -8.60 15.04 -5.69
CA CYS A 387 -9.96 15.08 -6.24
C CYS A 387 -11.04 14.47 -5.32
N GLY A 388 -10.67 13.80 -4.24
CA GLY A 388 -11.59 13.19 -3.27
C GLY A 388 -12.09 11.78 -3.63
N ALA A 389 -11.90 11.30 -4.86
CA ALA A 389 -12.43 10.00 -5.29
C ALA A 389 -11.97 8.81 -4.42
N CYS A 390 -10.76 8.88 -3.86
CA CYS A 390 -10.23 7.86 -2.96
C CYS A 390 -10.96 7.81 -1.61
N GLN A 391 -11.40 8.95 -1.09
CA GLN A 391 -12.23 9.04 0.11
C GLN A 391 -13.62 8.48 -0.14
N ASP A 392 -14.24 8.87 -1.26
CA ASP A 392 -15.57 8.38 -1.64
C ASP A 392 -15.61 6.86 -1.81
N ALA A 393 -14.54 6.27 -2.35
CA ALA A 393 -14.42 4.82 -2.54
C ALA A 393 -14.02 4.06 -1.26
N CYS A 394 -13.53 4.73 -0.22
CA CYS A 394 -12.98 4.08 0.96
C CYS A 394 -14.06 3.37 1.78
N PRO A 395 -13.96 2.04 2.03
CA PRO A 395 -14.95 1.29 2.82
C PRO A 395 -14.99 1.69 4.30
N VAL A 396 -13.96 2.37 4.79
CA VAL A 396 -13.84 2.86 6.17
C VAL A 396 -13.73 4.38 6.25
N ASN A 397 -14.15 5.08 5.20
CA ASN A 397 -14.28 6.55 5.12
C ASN A 397 -13.01 7.33 5.54
N ILE A 398 -11.83 6.89 5.15
CA ILE A 398 -10.56 7.57 5.45
C ILE A 398 -10.42 8.82 4.59
N ASP A 399 -10.13 9.95 5.21
CA ASP A 399 -9.87 11.22 4.52
C ASP A 399 -8.41 11.34 4.05
N LEU A 400 -8.06 10.57 3.00
CA LEU A 400 -6.72 10.61 2.38
C LEU A 400 -6.36 12.00 1.83
N PRO A 401 -7.27 12.77 1.17
CA PRO A 401 -6.96 14.12 0.71
C PRO A 401 -6.52 15.06 1.82
N ARG A 402 -7.17 15.02 3.00
CA ARG A 402 -6.78 15.82 4.17
C ARG A 402 -5.37 15.46 4.64
N MET A 403 -5.04 14.17 4.71
CA MET A 403 -3.70 13.73 5.11
C MET A 403 -2.62 14.12 4.09
N LEU A 404 -2.92 14.07 2.79
CA LEU A 404 -2.01 14.57 1.75
C LEU A 404 -1.75 16.07 1.89
N LEU A 405 -2.78 16.86 2.19
CA LEU A 405 -2.60 18.29 2.47
C LEU A 405 -1.76 18.53 3.73
N ALA A 406 -1.94 17.72 4.77
CA ALA A 406 -1.12 17.80 5.98
C ALA A 406 0.35 17.46 5.70
N LEU A 407 0.64 16.44 4.88
CA LEU A 407 2.00 16.12 4.44
C LEU A 407 2.63 17.28 3.65
N ARG A 408 1.88 17.88 2.70
CA ARG A 408 2.35 19.04 1.94
C ARG A 408 2.60 20.27 2.83
N ALA A 409 1.77 20.47 3.84
CA ALA A 409 1.99 21.54 4.82
C ALA A 409 3.28 21.30 5.63
N LYS A 410 3.53 20.05 6.09
CA LYS A 410 4.79 19.70 6.77
C LYS A 410 6.01 19.92 5.86
N LEU A 411 5.92 19.58 4.58
CA LEU A 411 7.00 19.85 3.62
C LEU A 411 7.24 21.37 3.44
N ALA A 412 6.17 22.17 3.35
CA ALA A 412 6.29 23.63 3.15
C ALA A 412 6.81 24.35 4.37
N ASP A 413 6.34 24.01 5.57
CA ASP A 413 6.63 24.71 6.80
C ASP A 413 7.81 24.10 7.58
N GLY A 414 8.16 22.86 7.28
CA GLY A 414 9.04 22.02 8.06
C GLY A 414 8.35 21.46 9.31
N ASP A 415 8.82 20.32 9.80
CA ASP A 415 8.31 19.67 10.99
C ASP A 415 9.44 18.93 11.74
N PRO A 416 9.90 19.44 12.89
CA PRO A 416 10.99 18.82 13.65
C PRO A 416 10.62 17.42 14.20
N GLU A 417 9.35 17.19 14.56
CA GLU A 417 8.90 15.89 15.08
C GLU A 417 8.98 14.79 14.01
N TRP A 418 8.72 15.16 12.75
CA TRP A 418 8.86 14.27 11.60
C TRP A 418 10.23 14.36 10.90
N GLY A 419 11.15 15.20 11.41
CA GLY A 419 12.46 15.41 10.82
C GLY A 419 12.39 16.09 9.44
N VAL A 420 11.29 16.79 9.15
CA VAL A 420 11.09 17.45 7.86
C VAL A 420 11.83 18.77 7.84
N LYS A 421 12.73 18.93 6.86
CA LYS A 421 13.44 20.17 6.64
C LYS A 421 12.52 21.17 5.92
N ARG A 422 12.59 22.41 6.34
CA ARG A 422 11.82 23.49 5.71
C ARG A 422 12.25 23.72 4.26
N VAL A 423 11.27 24.03 3.41
CA VAL A 423 11.50 24.48 2.03
C VAL A 423 12.47 25.65 1.95
N SER A 424 13.13 25.80 0.81
CA SER A 424 14.15 26.81 0.59
C SER A 424 13.64 28.24 0.86
N PRO A 425 14.47 29.14 1.41
CA PRO A 425 14.07 30.53 1.63
C PRO A 425 13.60 31.26 0.36
N ALA A 426 14.12 30.86 -0.80
CA ALA A 426 13.74 31.41 -2.10
C ALA A 426 12.29 31.07 -2.45
N GLU A 427 11.87 29.84 -2.27
CA GLU A 427 10.49 29.40 -2.52
C GLU A 427 9.52 30.12 -1.58
N LYS A 428 9.87 30.21 -0.29
CA LYS A 428 9.10 30.99 0.67
C LYS A 428 8.93 32.45 0.26
N ALA A 429 9.99 33.08 -0.26
CA ALA A 429 9.92 34.45 -0.73
C ALA A 429 8.98 34.60 -1.93
N VAL A 430 8.99 33.63 -2.88
CA VAL A 430 8.09 33.62 -4.04
C VAL A 430 6.63 33.50 -3.58
N PHE A 431 6.31 32.54 -2.68
CA PHE A 431 4.96 32.39 -2.18
C PHE A 431 4.49 33.57 -1.31
N THR A 432 5.41 34.21 -0.56
CA THR A 432 5.11 35.42 0.21
C THR A 432 4.74 36.57 -0.73
N LEU A 433 5.53 36.78 -1.79
CA LEU A 433 5.26 37.79 -2.82
C LEU A 433 3.92 37.51 -3.52
N TRP A 434 3.67 36.25 -3.93
CA TRP A 434 2.42 35.85 -4.53
C TRP A 434 1.22 36.12 -3.59
N SER A 435 1.34 35.73 -2.31
CA SER A 435 0.30 36.00 -1.31
C SER A 435 0.01 37.50 -1.14
N TRP A 436 1.05 38.35 -1.17
CA TRP A 436 0.88 39.80 -1.12
C TRP A 436 0.16 40.34 -2.36
N ILE A 437 0.52 39.86 -3.55
CA ILE A 437 -0.13 40.25 -4.82
C ILE A 437 -1.61 39.92 -4.79
N ILE A 438 -2.00 38.69 -4.39
CA ILE A 438 -3.42 38.26 -4.43
C ILE A 438 -4.29 38.90 -3.35
N ARG A 439 -3.70 39.36 -2.24
CA ARG A 439 -4.40 40.10 -1.18
C ARG A 439 -4.74 41.54 -1.58
N SER A 440 -4.03 42.09 -2.55
CA SER A 440 -4.22 43.46 -3.01
C SER A 440 -4.81 43.48 -4.44
N ARG A 441 -6.08 43.88 -4.54
CA ARG A 441 -6.77 43.92 -5.82
C ARG A 441 -6.04 44.79 -6.87
N PRO A 442 -5.55 46.00 -6.55
CA PRO A 442 -4.78 46.77 -7.50
C PRO A 442 -3.49 46.09 -7.97
N ALA A 443 -2.75 45.45 -7.04
CA ALA A 443 -1.53 44.68 -7.36
C ALA A 443 -1.87 43.48 -8.25
N TYR A 444 -2.90 42.73 -7.94
CA TYR A 444 -3.36 41.59 -8.75
C TYR A 444 -3.75 42.03 -10.18
N GLU A 445 -4.56 43.09 -10.34
CA GLU A 445 -4.95 43.60 -11.64
C GLU A 445 -3.75 44.12 -12.44
N PHE A 446 -2.81 44.76 -11.77
CA PHE A 446 -1.54 45.22 -12.41
C PHE A 446 -0.72 44.02 -12.92
N CYS A 447 -0.52 42.98 -12.07
CA CYS A 447 0.19 41.77 -12.45
C CYS A 447 -0.48 41.02 -13.61
N LEU A 448 -1.82 40.93 -13.62
CA LEU A 448 -2.56 40.33 -14.73
C LEU A 448 -2.40 41.11 -16.04
N ARG A 449 -2.41 42.44 -16.01
CA ARG A 449 -2.15 43.28 -17.20
C ARG A 449 -0.73 43.09 -17.70
N ALA A 450 0.25 43.10 -16.79
CA ALA A 450 1.65 42.87 -17.13
C ALA A 450 1.85 41.48 -17.75
N ALA A 451 1.26 40.44 -17.17
CA ALA A 451 1.31 39.08 -17.71
C ALA A 451 0.60 38.95 -19.08
N SER A 452 -0.55 39.61 -19.26
CA SER A 452 -1.25 39.66 -20.55
C SER A 452 -0.46 40.39 -21.61
N TRP A 453 0.33 41.37 -21.24
CA TRP A 453 1.27 42.06 -22.14
C TRP A 453 2.52 41.21 -22.45
N GLY A 454 3.10 40.62 -21.41
CA GLY A 454 4.31 39.78 -21.53
C GLY A 454 4.08 38.52 -22.36
N GLN A 455 2.90 37.93 -22.32
CA GLN A 455 2.60 36.72 -23.12
C GLN A 455 2.69 36.93 -24.63
N LYS A 456 2.61 38.20 -25.12
CA LYS A 456 2.69 38.52 -26.56
C LYS A 456 4.06 38.19 -27.18
N ILE A 457 5.09 38.02 -26.34
CA ILE A 457 6.44 37.61 -26.79
C ILE A 457 6.63 36.07 -26.70
N LEU A 458 5.65 35.34 -26.18
CA LEU A 458 5.72 33.88 -26.10
C LEU A 458 5.28 33.22 -27.43
N PRO A 459 5.87 32.10 -27.81
CA PRO A 459 5.43 31.36 -28.99
C PRO A 459 4.01 30.82 -28.80
N ILE A 460 3.07 31.28 -29.61
CA ILE A 460 1.69 30.82 -29.63
C ILE A 460 1.51 29.96 -30.88
N ASN A 461 1.23 28.68 -30.68
CA ASN A 461 0.93 27.70 -31.72
C ASN A 461 -0.56 27.27 -31.60
N ASN A 462 -1.30 27.37 -32.70
CA ASN A 462 -2.74 27.03 -32.71
C ASN A 462 -3.57 27.71 -31.59
N GLY A 463 -3.24 28.95 -31.26
CA GLY A 463 -3.90 29.71 -30.20
C GLY A 463 -3.54 29.32 -28.76
N MET A 464 -2.54 28.46 -28.56
CA MET A 464 -2.05 27.99 -27.26
C MET A 464 -0.57 28.32 -27.09
N ILE A 465 -0.16 28.56 -25.83
CA ILE A 465 1.26 28.73 -25.46
C ILE A 465 1.80 27.31 -25.19
N SER A 466 2.69 26.84 -26.08
CA SER A 466 3.28 25.51 -26.01
C SER A 466 4.61 25.48 -25.26
N ARG A 467 5.22 26.62 -24.99
CA ARG A 467 6.51 26.68 -24.28
C ARG A 467 6.62 27.94 -23.44
N LEU A 468 6.86 27.76 -22.15
CA LEU A 468 7.18 28.83 -21.20
C LEU A 468 8.70 28.89 -20.96
N PRO A 469 9.28 30.08 -20.65
CA PRO A 469 10.69 30.20 -20.28
C PRO A 469 10.94 29.67 -18.86
N PRO A 470 12.18 29.27 -18.52
CA PRO A 470 12.57 29.02 -17.13
C PRO A 470 12.30 30.23 -16.22
N PRO A 471 11.90 30.04 -14.96
CA PRO A 471 11.78 28.79 -14.20
C PRO A 471 10.43 28.08 -14.36
N VAL A 472 9.49 28.60 -15.15
CA VAL A 472 8.13 28.09 -15.30
C VAL A 472 7.95 27.13 -16.48
N SER A 473 9.03 26.74 -17.14
CA SER A 473 9.03 25.86 -18.32
C SER A 473 8.36 24.52 -18.09
N GLY A 474 8.49 23.93 -16.87
CA GLY A 474 7.88 22.65 -16.51
C GLY A 474 6.35 22.62 -16.64
N TRP A 475 5.68 23.76 -16.62
CA TRP A 475 4.23 23.83 -16.82
C TRP A 475 3.80 23.49 -18.26
N THR A 476 4.70 23.62 -19.22
CA THR A 476 4.45 23.33 -20.63
C THR A 476 5.13 22.06 -21.13
N ASP A 477 5.76 21.27 -20.26
CA ASP A 477 6.40 20.00 -20.64
C ASP A 477 5.40 18.93 -21.07
N SER A 478 4.16 18.99 -20.55
CA SER A 478 3.12 17.98 -20.78
C SER A 478 1.77 18.56 -21.20
N ARG A 479 1.67 19.88 -21.37
CA ARG A 479 0.41 20.55 -21.71
C ARG A 479 0.67 21.90 -22.39
N ASP A 480 -0.28 22.31 -23.23
CA ASP A 480 -0.34 23.68 -23.71
C ASP A 480 -1.19 24.54 -22.75
N ILE A 481 -0.87 25.83 -22.67
CA ILE A 481 -1.56 26.78 -21.81
C ILE A 481 -2.35 27.76 -22.67
N GLN A 482 -3.62 27.97 -22.33
CA GLN A 482 -4.41 28.97 -23.00
C GLN A 482 -3.88 30.37 -22.66
N PRO A 483 -3.69 31.25 -23.62
CA PRO A 483 -3.28 32.64 -23.37
C PRO A 483 -4.27 33.36 -22.47
N LEU A 484 -3.78 34.24 -21.63
CA LEU A 484 -4.60 35.13 -20.84
C LEU A 484 -5.46 36.03 -21.75
N ALA A 485 -6.72 36.19 -21.40
CA ALA A 485 -7.61 37.08 -22.10
C ALA A 485 -7.02 38.50 -22.14
N GLY A 486 -7.13 39.19 -23.29
CA GLY A 486 -6.63 40.53 -23.44
C GLY A 486 -7.29 41.57 -22.54
N GLU A 487 -8.48 41.26 -22.05
CA GLU A 487 -9.27 42.06 -21.14
C GLU A 487 -9.78 41.21 -19.95
N SER A 488 -9.59 41.71 -18.70
CA SER A 488 -10.01 41.01 -17.52
C SER A 488 -11.55 40.90 -17.40
N PHE A 489 -12.05 39.87 -16.75
CA PHE A 489 -13.50 39.73 -16.45
C PHE A 489 -14.08 40.99 -15.84
N MET A 490 -13.41 41.62 -14.87
CA MET A 490 -13.88 42.83 -14.21
C MET A 490 -13.95 44.05 -15.12
N SER A 491 -13.03 44.13 -16.11
CA SER A 491 -13.07 45.18 -17.11
C SER A 491 -14.29 45.02 -18.01
N ARG A 492 -14.53 43.80 -18.44
CA ARG A 492 -15.72 43.46 -19.27
C ARG A 492 -17.02 43.64 -18.48
N TRP A 493 -17.05 43.18 -17.21
CA TRP A 493 -18.21 43.39 -16.33
C TRP A 493 -18.61 44.85 -16.16
N LYS A 494 -17.63 45.75 -15.96
CA LYS A 494 -17.88 47.19 -15.87
C LYS A 494 -18.38 47.81 -17.17
N LYS A 495 -18.19 47.18 -18.31
CA LYS A 495 -18.68 47.61 -19.62
C LYS A 495 -20.06 47.04 -19.95
N GLY A 496 -20.69 46.31 -19.06
CA GLY A 496 -22.05 45.80 -19.26
C GLY A 496 -22.09 44.48 -20.04
N LEU A 497 -21.18 43.59 -19.73
CA LEU A 497 -21.20 42.20 -20.24
C LEU A 497 -22.59 41.69 -20.34
#